data_7cb7382243c14b4775b33a668f54bd7c
#
_entry.id   7cb7382243c14b4775b33a668f54bd7c
#
_cell.length_a   1.000
_cell.length_b   1.000
_cell.length_c   1.000
_cell.angle_alpha   90.00
_cell.angle_beta   90.00
_cell.angle_gamma   90.00
#
_symmetry.space_group_name_H-M   'P 1'
#
loop_
_entity.id
_entity.type
_entity.pdbx_description
1 polymer ?
#
loop_
_entity_poly.entity_id
_entity_poly.type
_entity_poly.pdbx_seq_one_letter_code
_entity_poly.pdbx_strand_id
1 'polypeptide(L)'
;MPTFNQLVKKGRSDKTYKSKTPALQKGFNALKRTDTDLSAPQKRGVCTMVTTTTPKKPNSALRKIARVRLTNGMEATCYIPGIGHNLQEHSVVLIRGGRVRDLPGVRYHIIRGTLDTQGVANRKQGRSKYGAKRPKA
;
A
#
# COMPACT_ATOMS: atom_id res chain seq x y z
N MET A 1 -9.58 -38.73 -11.85
CA MET A 1 -10.78 -37.89 -12.08
C MET A 1 -11.91 -38.37 -11.18
N PRO A 2 -12.57 -37.45 -10.47
CA PRO A 2 -13.73 -37.82 -9.67
C PRO A 2 -14.94 -38.18 -10.55
N THR A 3 -15.74 -39.12 -10.09
CA THR A 3 -16.97 -39.49 -10.75
C THR A 3 -18.08 -38.50 -10.46
N PHE A 4 -19.16 -38.53 -11.24
CA PHE A 4 -20.33 -37.66 -10.98
C PHE A 4 -20.92 -37.90 -9.59
N ASN A 5 -20.98 -39.16 -9.14
CA ASN A 5 -21.50 -39.45 -7.81
C ASN A 5 -20.62 -38.86 -6.70
N GLN A 6 -19.30 -38.87 -6.87
CA GLN A 6 -18.38 -38.25 -5.90
C GLN A 6 -18.56 -36.74 -5.84
N LEU A 7 -18.78 -36.08 -6.98
CA LEU A 7 -19.01 -34.63 -7.02
C LEU A 7 -20.35 -34.26 -6.39
N VAL A 8 -21.38 -35.10 -6.56
CA VAL A 8 -22.69 -34.84 -5.93
C VAL A 8 -22.60 -34.95 -4.40
N LYS A 9 -21.84 -35.91 -3.90
CA LYS A 9 -21.73 -36.13 -2.44
C LYS A 9 -20.82 -35.10 -1.76
N LYS A 10 -19.65 -34.79 -2.34
CA LYS A 10 -18.66 -33.94 -1.70
C LYS A 10 -18.59 -32.53 -2.30
N GLY A 11 -19.01 -32.37 -3.55
CA GLY A 11 -18.95 -31.10 -4.24
C GLY A 11 -17.52 -30.54 -4.33
N ARG A 12 -17.37 -29.45 -5.04
CA ARG A 12 -16.15 -28.69 -5.07
C ARG A 12 -16.36 -27.41 -4.29
N SER A 13 -15.41 -27.09 -3.43
CA SER A 13 -15.40 -25.81 -2.72
C SER A 13 -14.33 -24.93 -3.33
N ASP A 14 -14.64 -23.65 -3.45
CA ASP A 14 -13.65 -22.69 -3.94
C ASP A 14 -12.56 -22.48 -2.90
N LYS A 15 -11.35 -22.30 -3.39
CA LYS A 15 -10.23 -21.98 -2.50
C LYS A 15 -10.43 -20.59 -1.91
N THR A 16 -10.13 -20.46 -0.62
CA THR A 16 -10.14 -19.17 0.03
C THR A 16 -8.75 -18.55 -0.05
N TYR A 17 -8.70 -17.26 -0.26
CA TYR A 17 -7.44 -16.52 -0.40
C TYR A 17 -7.35 -15.46 0.68
N LYS A 18 -6.14 -15.29 1.20
CA LYS A 18 -5.86 -14.19 2.13
C LYS A 18 -5.68 -12.89 1.34
N SER A 19 -6.08 -11.80 1.97
CA SER A 19 -5.86 -10.48 1.39
C SER A 19 -4.35 -10.21 1.24
N LYS A 20 -3.98 -9.58 0.14
CA LYS A 20 -2.60 -9.14 -0.08
C LYS A 20 -2.27 -7.87 0.69
N THR A 21 -3.28 -7.20 1.23
CA THR A 21 -3.13 -5.93 1.96
C THR A 21 -3.81 -6.01 3.32
N PRO A 22 -3.30 -6.85 4.26
CA PRO A 22 -4.00 -7.05 5.55
C PRO A 22 -4.12 -5.79 6.39
N ALA A 23 -3.19 -4.84 6.26
CA ALA A 23 -3.24 -3.60 7.03
C ALA A 23 -4.44 -2.71 6.67
N LEU A 24 -5.00 -2.87 5.47
CA LEU A 24 -6.16 -2.11 5.02
C LEU A 24 -7.49 -2.77 5.40
N GLN A 25 -7.45 -3.97 5.96
CA GLN A 25 -8.64 -4.77 6.27
C GLN A 25 -9.16 -4.56 7.68
N LYS A 26 -8.38 -3.90 8.56
CA LYS A 26 -8.74 -3.77 9.97
C LYS A 26 -8.72 -2.31 10.40
N GLY A 27 -9.64 -1.97 11.31
CA GLY A 27 -9.66 -0.70 12.00
C GLY A 27 -9.61 -0.92 13.51
N PHE A 28 -9.66 0.16 14.25
CA PHE A 28 -9.61 0.11 15.71
C PHE A 28 -10.64 1.07 16.30
N ASN A 29 -11.46 0.58 17.21
CA ASN A 29 -12.43 1.40 17.92
C ASN A 29 -11.81 1.87 19.23
N ALA A 30 -11.44 3.16 19.29
CA ALA A 30 -10.76 3.74 20.44
C ALA A 30 -11.66 3.80 21.69
N LEU A 31 -12.96 3.98 21.51
CA LEU A 31 -13.91 4.05 22.63
C LEU A 31 -14.04 2.70 23.33
N LYS A 32 -14.12 1.63 22.59
CA LYS A 32 -14.25 0.28 23.11
C LYS A 32 -12.92 -0.45 23.23
N ARG A 33 -11.83 0.13 22.72
CA ARG A 33 -10.49 -0.45 22.68
C ARG A 33 -10.46 -1.84 22.05
N THR A 34 -11.28 -2.03 21.02
CA THR A 34 -11.37 -3.30 20.28
C THR A 34 -11.05 -3.09 18.82
N ASP A 35 -10.55 -4.15 18.19
CA ASP A 35 -10.33 -4.13 16.73
C ASP A 35 -11.67 -4.23 16.01
N THR A 36 -11.75 -3.57 14.86
CA THR A 36 -12.92 -3.65 14.00
C THR A 36 -12.51 -4.23 12.64
N ASP A 37 -13.43 -4.97 12.01
CA ASP A 37 -13.22 -5.48 10.66
C ASP A 37 -13.72 -4.45 9.66
N LEU A 38 -12.88 -3.49 9.35
CA LEU A 38 -13.21 -2.40 8.43
C LEU A 38 -12.26 -2.41 7.24
N SER A 39 -12.77 -2.88 6.10
CA SER A 39 -12.03 -2.82 4.85
C SER A 39 -12.06 -1.40 4.29
N ALA A 40 -10.91 -0.89 3.89
CA ALA A 40 -10.81 0.45 3.32
C ALA A 40 -9.81 0.43 2.16
N PRO A 41 -10.06 1.21 1.08
CA PRO A 41 -9.11 1.26 -0.03
C PRO A 41 -7.83 2.02 0.32
N GLN A 42 -7.90 2.95 1.28
CA GLN A 42 -6.74 3.70 1.75
C GLN A 42 -6.78 3.83 3.26
N LYS A 43 -5.61 4.03 3.86
CA LYS A 43 -5.45 4.30 5.28
C LYS A 43 -4.43 5.40 5.49
N ARG A 44 -4.67 6.23 6.47
CA ARG A 44 -3.73 7.27 6.89
C ARG A 44 -2.71 6.68 7.86
N GLY A 45 -1.50 7.19 7.79
CA GLY A 45 -0.46 6.78 8.72
C GLY A 45 0.62 7.84 8.85
N VAL A 46 1.55 7.60 9.74
CA VAL A 46 2.68 8.48 10.00
C VAL A 46 3.97 7.74 9.67
N CYS A 47 4.86 8.37 8.91
CA CYS A 47 6.15 7.77 8.57
C CYS A 47 7.00 7.64 9.82
N THR A 48 7.46 6.41 10.12
CA THR A 48 8.40 6.16 11.21
C THR A 48 9.85 6.16 10.72
N MET A 49 10.05 5.79 9.46
CA MET A 49 11.37 5.79 8.85
C MET A 49 11.22 5.94 7.35
N VAL A 50 12.05 6.77 6.74
CA VAL A 50 12.10 6.92 5.27
C VAL A 50 13.51 6.56 4.82
N THR A 51 13.61 5.59 3.90
CA THR A 51 14.90 5.08 3.46
C THR A 51 14.82 4.58 2.03
N THR A 52 15.89 4.00 1.55
CA THR A 52 15.96 3.39 0.24
C THR A 52 16.33 1.91 0.38
N THR A 53 15.95 1.11 -0.60
CA THR A 53 16.31 -0.30 -0.63
C THR A 53 16.62 -0.73 -2.06
N THR A 54 17.39 -1.79 -2.19
CA THR A 54 17.69 -2.36 -3.49
C THR A 54 16.59 -3.34 -3.91
N PRO A 55 16.25 -3.41 -5.20
CA PRO A 55 15.27 -4.38 -5.67
C PRO A 55 15.86 -5.78 -5.78
N LYS A 56 15.01 -6.76 -6.08
CA LYS A 56 15.44 -8.12 -6.36
C LYS A 56 16.29 -8.19 -7.63
N LYS A 57 17.21 -9.15 -7.68
CA LYS A 57 17.92 -9.46 -8.93
C LYS A 57 16.91 -9.85 -10.03
N PRO A 58 17.11 -9.48 -11.28
CA PRO A 58 18.32 -8.89 -11.88
C PRO A 58 18.34 -7.36 -11.86
N ASN A 59 17.39 -6.70 -11.19
CA ASN A 59 17.31 -5.25 -11.20
C ASN A 59 18.26 -4.63 -10.19
N SER A 60 18.68 -3.40 -10.46
CA SER A 60 19.55 -2.62 -9.59
C SER A 60 19.12 -1.16 -9.59
N ALA A 61 18.89 -0.61 -8.42
CA ALA A 61 18.49 0.79 -8.23
C ALA A 61 18.42 1.08 -6.74
N LEU A 62 18.12 2.32 -6.40
CA LEU A 62 17.75 2.69 -5.04
C LEU A 62 16.28 3.06 -5.04
N ARG A 63 15.45 2.13 -4.57
CA ARG A 63 14.00 2.32 -4.48
C ARG A 63 13.67 3.02 -3.17
N LYS A 64 12.85 4.07 -3.25
CA LYS A 64 12.46 4.88 -2.09
C LYS A 64 11.30 4.20 -1.40
N ILE A 65 11.46 3.91 -0.11
CA ILE A 65 10.43 3.29 0.71
C ILE A 65 10.29 4.07 2.01
N ALA A 66 9.13 3.89 2.65
CA ALA A 66 8.85 4.45 3.95
C ALA A 66 8.17 3.40 4.81
N ARG A 67 8.55 3.37 6.06
CA ARG A 67 7.84 2.55 7.03
C ARG A 67 6.80 3.43 7.70
N VAL A 68 5.53 3.03 7.62
CA VAL A 68 4.40 3.84 8.03
C VAL A 68 3.63 3.12 9.11
N ARG A 69 3.36 3.84 10.20
CA ARG A 69 2.49 3.35 11.27
C ARG A 69 1.08 3.85 10.99
N LEU A 70 0.17 2.93 10.78
CA LEU A 70 -1.22 3.25 10.42
C LEU A 70 -2.04 3.61 11.65
N THR A 71 -3.19 4.25 11.40
CA THR A 71 -4.12 4.62 12.48
C THR A 71 -4.69 3.42 13.22
N ASN A 72 -4.67 2.23 12.61
CA ASN A 72 -5.10 0.99 13.29
C ASN A 72 -3.99 0.32 14.12
N GLY A 73 -2.83 0.95 14.24
CA GLY A 73 -1.71 0.44 15.01
C GLY A 73 -0.75 -0.47 14.26
N MET A 74 -1.08 -0.87 13.03
CA MET A 74 -0.20 -1.72 12.23
C MET A 74 0.88 -0.92 11.54
N GLU A 75 2.07 -1.49 11.41
CA GLU A 75 3.15 -0.91 10.61
C GLU A 75 3.21 -1.58 9.25
N ALA A 76 3.45 -0.77 8.22
CA ALA A 76 3.55 -1.25 6.85
C ALA A 76 4.74 -0.59 6.16
N THR A 77 5.42 -1.36 5.30
CA THR A 77 6.46 -0.83 4.43
C THR A 77 5.81 -0.43 3.12
N CYS A 78 5.93 0.83 2.74
CA CYS A 78 5.25 1.41 1.59
C CYS A 78 6.25 1.96 0.59
N TYR A 79 5.93 1.83 -0.69
CA TYR A 79 6.73 2.39 -1.76
C TYR A 79 6.33 3.84 -2.03
N ILE A 80 7.31 4.69 -2.24
CA ILE A 80 7.10 6.09 -2.61
C ILE A 80 7.25 6.19 -4.13
N PRO A 81 6.13 6.30 -4.88
CA PRO A 81 6.22 6.34 -6.34
C PRO A 81 6.69 7.70 -6.87
N GLY A 82 7.23 7.68 -8.08
CA GLY A 82 7.64 8.89 -8.78
C GLY A 82 9.09 9.28 -8.50
N ILE A 83 9.50 10.39 -9.09
CA ILE A 83 10.86 10.90 -8.98
C ILE A 83 10.92 11.92 -7.83
N GLY A 84 11.74 11.63 -6.83
CA GLY A 84 11.93 12.51 -5.69
C GLY A 84 10.72 12.57 -4.75
N HIS A 85 10.95 13.01 -3.55
CA HIS A 85 9.88 13.19 -2.54
C HIS A 85 10.38 14.16 -1.46
N ASN A 86 9.42 14.65 -0.67
CA ASN A 86 9.70 15.53 0.46
C ASN A 86 9.40 14.85 1.81
N LEU A 87 9.25 13.54 1.82
CA LEU A 87 8.89 12.82 3.04
C LEU A 87 10.07 12.70 3.99
N GLN A 88 9.77 12.77 5.25
CA GLN A 88 10.71 12.60 6.34
C GLN A 88 10.00 11.92 7.51
N GLU A 89 10.76 11.59 8.54
CA GLU A 89 10.18 11.01 9.75
C GLU A 89 9.07 11.92 10.28
N HIS A 90 7.98 11.30 10.74
CA HIS A 90 6.77 11.97 11.26
C HIS A 90 5.88 12.65 10.20
N SER A 91 6.17 12.48 8.91
CA SER A 91 5.26 12.95 7.86
C SER A 91 3.97 12.13 7.86
N VAL A 92 2.84 12.80 7.72
CA VAL A 92 1.52 12.14 7.63
C VAL A 92 1.26 11.80 6.17
N VAL A 93 0.95 10.54 5.90
CA VAL A 93 0.75 10.04 4.53
C VAL A 93 -0.51 9.21 4.44
N LEU A 94 -1.00 9.07 3.21
CA LEU A 94 -2.10 8.17 2.88
C LEU A 94 -1.55 7.03 2.04
N ILE A 95 -1.86 5.80 2.42
CA ILE A 95 -1.38 4.63 1.69
C ILE A 95 -2.54 3.88 1.03
N ARG A 96 -2.23 3.16 -0.03
CA ARG A 96 -3.15 2.27 -0.72
C ARG A 96 -2.51 0.91 -0.91
N GLY A 97 -3.33 -0.10 -1.21
CA GLY A 97 -2.83 -1.40 -1.58
C GLY A 97 -2.11 -1.37 -2.92
N GLY A 98 -1.29 -2.34 -3.16
CA GLY A 98 -0.51 -2.48 -4.38
C GLY A 98 0.91 -2.89 -4.06
N ARG A 99 1.26 -4.09 -4.48
CA ARG A 99 2.58 -4.66 -4.22
C ARG A 99 3.60 -4.16 -5.24
N VAL A 100 4.83 -3.96 -4.78
CA VAL A 100 5.97 -3.71 -5.67
C VAL A 100 6.67 -5.03 -5.91
N ARG A 101 6.70 -5.47 -7.17
CA ARG A 101 7.26 -6.77 -7.54
C ARG A 101 8.75 -6.88 -7.25
N ASP A 102 9.49 -5.78 -7.45
CA ASP A 102 10.93 -5.74 -7.25
C ASP A 102 11.35 -5.71 -5.79
N LEU A 103 10.45 -5.39 -4.89
CA LEU A 103 10.78 -5.18 -3.48
C LEU A 103 10.04 -6.22 -2.62
N PRO A 104 10.77 -7.13 -1.96
CA PRO A 104 10.12 -8.11 -1.10
C PRO A 104 9.55 -7.43 0.15
N GLY A 105 8.34 -7.83 0.51
CA GLY A 105 7.65 -7.30 1.70
C GLY A 105 7.00 -5.95 1.53
N VAL A 106 7.11 -5.30 0.38
CA VAL A 106 6.46 -4.02 0.11
C VAL A 106 5.12 -4.28 -0.57
N ARG A 107 4.03 -4.11 0.16
CA ARG A 107 2.66 -4.43 -0.29
C ARG A 107 1.79 -3.21 -0.51
N TYR A 108 2.32 -2.02 -0.27
CA TYR A 108 1.55 -0.78 -0.27
C TYR A 108 2.29 0.31 -1.02
N HIS A 109 1.53 1.30 -1.46
CA HIS A 109 2.08 2.51 -2.09
C HIS A 109 1.60 3.73 -1.32
N ILE A 110 2.46 4.74 -1.22
CA ILE A 110 2.06 6.05 -0.70
C ILE A 110 1.41 6.83 -1.84
N ILE A 111 0.27 7.47 -1.56
CA ILE A 111 -0.46 8.26 -2.54
C ILE A 111 0.17 9.65 -2.60
N ARG A 112 0.65 10.03 -3.79
CA ARG A 112 1.28 11.32 -4.01
C ARG A 112 0.22 12.41 -4.13
N GLY A 113 0.56 13.60 -3.63
CA GLY A 113 -0.31 14.77 -3.72
C GLY A 113 -1.36 14.89 -2.62
N THR A 114 -1.26 14.07 -1.56
CA THR A 114 -2.18 14.09 -0.42
C THR A 114 -1.43 14.29 0.87
N LEU A 115 -2.08 14.94 1.84
CA LEU A 115 -1.54 15.16 3.18
C LEU A 115 -0.14 15.82 3.08
N ASP A 116 0.87 15.23 3.72
CA ASP A 116 2.24 15.77 3.71
C ASP A 116 3.07 15.36 2.49
N THR A 117 2.50 14.55 1.60
CA THR A 117 3.21 14.09 0.41
C THR A 117 2.92 15.01 -0.76
N GLN A 118 3.96 15.68 -1.28
CA GLN A 118 3.83 16.49 -2.47
C GLN A 118 3.69 15.62 -3.72
N GLY A 119 3.02 16.14 -4.74
CA GLY A 119 2.99 15.50 -6.05
C GLY A 119 4.36 15.58 -6.72
N VAL A 120 4.54 14.80 -7.78
CA VAL A 120 5.78 14.81 -8.56
C VAL A 120 5.85 16.10 -9.37
N ALA A 121 6.94 16.85 -9.20
CA ALA A 121 7.13 18.14 -9.89
C ALA A 121 7.34 17.93 -11.38
N ASN A 122 6.82 18.84 -12.17
CA ASN A 122 7.02 18.91 -13.63
C ASN A 122 6.52 17.67 -14.40
N ARG A 123 5.64 16.92 -13.79
CA ARG A 123 5.08 15.73 -14.46
C ARG A 123 3.91 16.15 -15.35
N LYS A 124 3.93 15.70 -16.60
CA LYS A 124 2.92 16.06 -17.59
C LYS A 124 2.01 14.90 -17.98
N GLN A 125 2.51 13.67 -17.88
CA GLN A 125 1.76 12.45 -18.23
C GLN A 125 1.47 11.62 -16.98
N GLY A 126 0.29 11.00 -16.93
CA GLY A 126 -0.11 10.18 -15.78
C GLY A 126 -0.17 10.98 -14.47
N ARG A 127 -0.59 12.22 -14.53
CA ARG A 127 -0.55 13.16 -13.41
C ARG A 127 -1.34 12.68 -12.20
N SER A 128 -2.48 12.08 -12.43
CA SER A 128 -3.34 11.62 -11.33
C SER A 128 -2.69 10.53 -10.49
N LYS A 129 -1.83 9.71 -11.10
CA LYS A 129 -1.12 8.66 -10.38
C LYS A 129 -0.01 9.19 -9.48
N TYR A 130 0.50 10.39 -9.78
CA TYR A 130 1.64 10.97 -9.06
C TYR A 130 1.30 12.31 -8.40
N GLY A 131 0.02 12.64 -8.33
CA GLY A 131 -0.43 13.82 -7.62
C GLY A 131 -0.02 15.15 -8.24
N ALA A 132 0.25 15.19 -9.53
CA ALA A 132 0.64 16.40 -10.22
C ALA A 132 -0.59 17.17 -10.70
N LYS A 133 -0.56 18.49 -10.54
CA LYS A 133 -1.63 19.38 -11.00
C LYS A 133 -1.53 19.61 -12.51
N ARG A 134 -2.67 19.94 -13.12
CA ARG A 134 -2.71 20.29 -14.54
C ARG A 134 -1.84 21.52 -14.80
N PRO A 135 -0.92 21.46 -15.78
CA PRO A 135 -0.13 22.64 -16.11
C PRO A 135 -1.03 23.78 -16.61
N LYS A 136 -0.76 24.98 -16.14
CA LYS A 136 -1.46 26.15 -16.65
C LYS A 136 -0.93 26.50 -18.04
N ALA A 137 -1.85 26.72 -18.95
CA ALA A 137 -1.49 27.09 -20.31
C ALA A 137 -0.97 28.52 -20.38
#